data_bbf341525ed74449bf103c8f7203cecc
#
_entry.id   bbf341525ed74449bf103c8f7203cecc
#
_cell.length_a   1.000
_cell.length_b   1.000
_cell.length_c   1.000
_cell.angle_alpha   90.00
_cell.angle_beta   90.00
_cell.angle_gamma   90.00
#
_symmetry.space_group_name_H-M   'P 1'
#
loop_
_entity.id
_entity.type
_entity.pdbx_description
1 polymer ?
#
loop_
_entity_poly.entity_id
_entity_poly.type
_entity_poly.pdbx_seq_one_letter_code
_entity_poly.pdbx_strand_id
1 'polypeptide(L)'
;MDTDLFNNFRDETLIKRRPWYVLAAALLLLSALTRQPIAFLAAVFAFVIGIVPELWYRYALRHLVIRQWVSQKRAFFGEEVTLSISVENQKLLLLPWLEVEDEIPIQLPLLTGRALPTYKVNRVALVNTFSLWSFQMVTRRYQLGCSARGVFSFGPAILRSGDPFGWLVREDRVPARESLLVYPLVAPIESFGLPPRHPFGERATPRRLLEDPLRVAGVREYALGDDPRRIHWKATARAGELRSKIYEPSSQYRLLILLDINSYPEPWMGLDPEIQELTIAAAASIAMWALDEGYAVGLLVNSLMMGLSGEHVSSGDEQIAKPQSVDITTATQAFVHRVRVPMASDSGQREQILSALGRLLPYFGSPIDALIDAERFTLPIGTTVVLVSAAAVLRETTIESLVDLRTHGAAVHLALTGNAESKVGADTYDLPVHRLGGREVWHELVTTASNERHENPGRSSKSLHLD
;
A
#
# COMPACT_ATOMS: atom_id res chain seq x y z
N MET A 1 -21.16 23.49 -8.61
CA MET A 1 -21.37 24.94 -8.61
C MET A 1 -20.00 25.61 -8.63
N ASP A 2 -19.24 25.51 -9.76
CA ASP A 2 -17.92 26.18 -9.93
C ASP A 2 -17.45 26.20 -11.41
N THR A 3 -18.36 25.92 -12.34
CA THR A 3 -18.06 26.02 -13.77
C THR A 3 -18.08 27.48 -14.29
N ASP A 4 -18.68 28.39 -13.55
CA ASP A 4 -18.87 29.80 -14.01
C ASP A 4 -17.67 30.70 -13.71
N LEU A 5 -16.85 30.41 -12.72
CA LEU A 5 -15.63 31.14 -12.41
C LEU A 5 -14.55 30.97 -13.49
N PHE A 6 -14.46 29.80 -14.11
CA PHE A 6 -13.49 29.51 -15.17
C PHE A 6 -13.88 30.09 -16.54
N ASN A 7 -15.18 30.33 -16.81
CA ASN A 7 -15.62 30.97 -18.03
C ASN A 7 -15.34 32.48 -18.02
N ASN A 8 -15.39 33.16 -16.89
CA ASN A 8 -15.10 34.61 -16.81
C ASN A 8 -13.65 34.96 -17.11
N PHE A 9 -12.67 34.14 -16.72
CA PHE A 9 -11.26 34.33 -17.11
C PHE A 9 -11.03 34.12 -18.61
N ARG A 10 -11.90 33.38 -19.28
CA ARG A 10 -11.81 33.06 -20.71
C ARG A 10 -12.16 34.24 -21.60
N ASP A 11 -13.08 35.10 -21.16
CA ASP A 11 -13.55 36.24 -21.95
C ASP A 11 -12.66 37.48 -21.81
N GLU A 12 -12.05 37.71 -20.66
CA GLU A 12 -11.19 38.90 -20.46
C GLU A 12 -9.92 38.90 -21.32
N THR A 13 -9.33 37.74 -21.61
CA THR A 13 -8.11 37.67 -22.43
C THR A 13 -8.37 37.84 -23.90
N LEU A 14 -9.54 37.49 -24.40
CA LEU A 14 -9.95 37.67 -25.79
C LEU A 14 -10.31 39.15 -26.08
N ILE A 15 -10.90 39.85 -25.12
CA ILE A 15 -11.29 41.26 -25.25
C ILE A 15 -10.04 42.16 -25.35
N LYS A 16 -8.96 41.83 -24.66
CA LYS A 16 -7.70 42.62 -24.67
C LYS A 16 -6.92 42.59 -25.99
N ARG A 17 -7.29 41.73 -26.96
CA ARG A 17 -6.54 41.59 -28.24
C ARG A 17 -7.19 42.17 -29.46
N ARG A 18 -8.44 42.55 -29.39
CA ARG A 18 -9.12 43.30 -30.47
C ARG A 18 -8.29 44.49 -30.98
N PRO A 19 -7.55 45.26 -30.12
CA PRO A 19 -6.76 46.39 -30.60
C PRO A 19 -5.66 46.02 -31.60
N TRP A 20 -5.05 44.80 -31.51
CA TRP A 20 -4.01 44.40 -32.46
C TRP A 20 -4.54 44.17 -33.87
N TYR A 21 -5.73 43.57 -34.00
CA TYR A 21 -6.40 43.40 -35.31
C TYR A 21 -6.88 44.74 -35.86
N VAL A 22 -7.36 45.64 -35.02
CA VAL A 22 -7.74 47.00 -35.40
C VAL A 22 -6.51 47.78 -35.86
N LEU A 23 -5.41 47.68 -35.15
CA LEU A 23 -4.13 48.28 -35.50
C LEU A 23 -3.61 47.76 -36.86
N ALA A 24 -3.63 46.44 -37.05
CA ALA A 24 -3.23 45.83 -38.31
C ALA A 24 -4.10 46.27 -39.49
N ALA A 25 -5.42 46.33 -39.28
CA ALA A 25 -6.36 46.83 -40.29
C ALA A 25 -6.13 48.31 -40.62
N ALA A 26 -5.91 49.16 -39.60
CA ALA A 26 -5.60 50.59 -39.78
C ALA A 26 -4.28 50.80 -40.52
N LEU A 27 -3.24 50.02 -40.19
CA LEU A 27 -1.95 50.06 -40.91
C LEU A 27 -2.05 49.55 -42.34
N LEU A 28 -2.87 48.54 -42.62
CA LEU A 28 -3.17 48.08 -43.99
C LEU A 28 -3.87 49.17 -44.81
N LEU A 29 -4.87 49.86 -44.23
CA LEU A 29 -5.56 50.93 -44.88
C LEU A 29 -4.61 52.11 -45.20
N LEU A 30 -3.77 52.46 -44.21
CA LEU A 30 -2.73 53.46 -44.35
C LEU A 30 -1.73 53.12 -45.47
N SER A 31 -1.29 51.85 -45.52
CA SER A 31 -0.40 51.35 -46.58
C SER A 31 -1.03 51.44 -47.96
N ALA A 32 -2.34 51.16 -48.10
CA ALA A 32 -3.08 51.27 -49.36
C ALA A 32 -3.21 52.67 -49.81
N LEU A 33 -3.45 53.63 -48.88
CA LEU A 33 -3.57 55.10 -49.19
C LEU A 33 -2.24 55.72 -49.53
N THR A 34 -1.20 55.43 -48.79
CA THR A 34 0.13 56.07 -48.94
C THR A 34 1.02 55.34 -49.93
N ARG A 35 0.67 54.10 -50.35
CA ARG A 35 1.48 53.20 -51.18
C ARG A 35 2.89 52.92 -50.62
N GLN A 36 3.04 53.04 -49.29
CA GLN A 36 4.34 52.86 -48.64
C GLN A 36 4.53 51.42 -48.19
N PRO A 37 5.62 50.71 -48.62
CA PRO A 37 5.87 49.29 -48.29
C PRO A 37 6.17 49.11 -46.79
N ILE A 38 6.69 50.12 -46.09
CA ILE A 38 6.99 50.08 -44.66
C ILE A 38 5.69 49.95 -43.86
N ALA A 39 4.63 50.69 -44.23
CA ALA A 39 3.32 50.59 -43.56
C ALA A 39 2.68 49.21 -43.76
N PHE A 40 2.86 48.61 -44.94
CA PHE A 40 2.44 47.24 -45.23
C PHE A 40 3.16 46.20 -44.32
N LEU A 41 4.50 46.32 -44.23
CA LEU A 41 5.30 45.44 -43.41
C LEU A 41 4.91 45.56 -41.92
N ALA A 42 4.67 46.78 -41.42
CA ALA A 42 4.22 46.99 -40.06
C ALA A 42 2.82 46.38 -39.81
N ALA A 43 1.91 46.47 -40.80
CA ALA A 43 0.58 45.85 -40.68
C ALA A 43 0.65 44.32 -40.63
N VAL A 44 1.48 43.70 -41.47
CA VAL A 44 1.73 42.24 -41.45
C VAL A 44 2.33 41.84 -40.10
N PHE A 45 3.28 42.60 -39.59
CA PHE A 45 3.90 42.33 -38.30
C PHE A 45 2.89 42.44 -37.16
N ALA A 46 2.06 43.45 -37.11
CA ALA A 46 0.99 43.60 -36.13
C ALA A 46 -0.04 42.49 -36.22
N PHE A 47 -0.39 42.03 -37.41
CA PHE A 47 -1.28 40.89 -37.62
C PHE A 47 -0.67 39.58 -37.12
N VAL A 48 0.60 39.32 -37.42
CA VAL A 48 1.32 38.15 -36.92
C VAL A 48 1.42 38.13 -35.40
N ILE A 49 1.73 39.28 -34.77
CA ILE A 49 1.75 39.40 -33.30
C ILE A 49 0.36 39.16 -32.70
N GLY A 50 -0.69 39.51 -33.39
CA GLY A 50 -2.07 39.24 -32.94
C GLY A 50 -2.46 37.77 -33.05
N ILE A 51 -2.19 37.15 -34.22
CA ILE A 51 -2.72 35.81 -34.54
C ILE A 51 -1.89 34.66 -33.99
N VAL A 52 -0.56 34.80 -33.94
CA VAL A 52 0.32 33.72 -33.50
C VAL A 52 0.03 33.30 -32.06
N PRO A 53 -0.02 34.18 -31.03
CA PRO A 53 -0.34 33.79 -29.69
C PRO A 53 -1.73 33.16 -29.54
N GLU A 54 -2.73 33.67 -30.29
CA GLU A 54 -4.10 33.14 -30.30
C GLU A 54 -4.13 31.70 -30.82
N LEU A 55 -3.37 31.41 -31.89
CA LEU A 55 -3.27 30.09 -32.48
C LEU A 55 -2.65 29.08 -31.44
N TRP A 56 -1.52 29.48 -30.80
CA TRP A 56 -0.90 28.65 -29.77
C TRP A 56 -1.80 28.46 -28.57
N TYR A 57 -2.46 29.49 -28.05
CA TYR A 57 -3.37 29.38 -26.92
C TYR A 57 -4.50 28.40 -27.19
N ARG A 58 -5.06 28.37 -28.40
CA ARG A 58 -6.14 27.43 -28.76
C ARG A 58 -5.69 26.01 -28.92
N TYR A 59 -4.48 25.79 -29.45
CA TYR A 59 -4.06 24.49 -29.91
C TYR A 59 -2.89 23.93 -29.10
N ALA A 60 -2.23 24.65 -28.20
CA ALA A 60 -1.05 24.22 -27.46
C ALA A 60 -1.27 22.91 -26.74
N LEU A 61 -2.34 22.75 -25.95
CA LEU A 61 -2.63 21.55 -25.19
C LEU A 61 -3.51 20.53 -25.92
N ARG A 62 -3.98 20.82 -27.16
CA ARG A 62 -4.73 19.84 -27.95
C ARG A 62 -3.79 18.78 -28.53
N HIS A 63 -4.28 17.53 -28.65
CA HIS A 63 -3.52 16.40 -29.18
C HIS A 63 -2.14 16.23 -28.53
N LEU A 64 -2.08 16.46 -27.20
CA LEU A 64 -0.99 16.05 -26.34
C LEU A 64 -1.37 14.76 -25.64
N VAL A 65 -0.51 13.77 -25.70
CA VAL A 65 -0.66 12.51 -24.97
C VAL A 65 0.38 12.49 -23.89
N ILE A 66 -0.09 12.41 -22.64
CA ILE A 66 0.78 12.23 -21.48
C ILE A 66 0.53 10.85 -20.95
N ARG A 67 1.63 10.11 -20.80
CA ARG A 67 1.63 8.79 -20.20
C ARG A 67 2.57 8.80 -19.01
N GLN A 68 2.04 8.38 -17.89
CA GLN A 68 2.78 8.18 -16.66
C GLN A 68 2.68 6.71 -16.30
N TRP A 69 3.80 6.10 -15.95
CA TRP A 69 3.83 4.72 -15.47
C TRP A 69 5.00 4.51 -14.52
N VAL A 70 4.82 3.58 -13.60
CA VAL A 70 5.86 3.09 -12.70
C VAL A 70 6.40 1.76 -13.22
N SER A 71 7.69 1.48 -12.98
CA SER A 71 8.34 0.24 -13.42
C SER A 71 7.67 -1.02 -12.85
N GLN A 72 7.11 -0.93 -11.67
CA GLN A 72 6.38 -1.99 -10.99
C GLN A 72 5.24 -1.40 -10.16
N LYS A 73 4.13 -2.15 -10.05
CA LYS A 73 2.96 -1.71 -9.27
C LYS A 73 3.05 -2.04 -7.78
N ARG A 74 4.03 -2.87 -7.41
CA ARG A 74 4.28 -3.33 -6.05
C ARG A 74 5.78 -3.29 -5.81
N ALA A 75 6.18 -2.82 -4.64
CA ALA A 75 7.57 -2.74 -4.22
C ALA A 75 7.71 -3.10 -2.75
N PHE A 76 8.86 -3.56 -2.34
CA PHE A 76 9.18 -3.74 -0.93
C PHE A 76 9.71 -2.44 -0.32
N PHE A 77 9.57 -2.32 0.98
CA PHE A 77 10.18 -1.22 1.74
C PHE A 77 11.66 -1.09 1.40
N GLY A 78 12.08 0.14 1.06
CA GLY A 78 13.41 0.57 0.65
C GLY A 78 13.78 0.20 -0.79
N GLU A 79 12.99 -0.52 -1.62
CA GLU A 79 13.27 -0.72 -3.04
C GLU A 79 13.24 0.61 -3.81
N GLU A 80 13.94 0.62 -4.94
CA GLU A 80 13.91 1.73 -5.87
C GLU A 80 12.93 1.44 -7.01
N VAL A 81 12.07 2.41 -7.29
CA VAL A 81 11.07 2.32 -8.37
C VAL A 81 11.28 3.46 -9.35
N THR A 82 11.25 3.15 -10.65
CA THR A 82 11.37 4.15 -11.70
C THR A 82 10.01 4.69 -12.10
N LEU A 83 9.78 5.99 -11.87
CA LEU A 83 8.67 6.74 -12.43
C LEU A 83 9.06 7.28 -13.79
N SER A 84 8.29 6.94 -14.82
CA SER A 84 8.48 7.41 -16.19
C SER A 84 7.34 8.33 -16.59
N ILE A 85 7.68 9.51 -17.08
CA ILE A 85 6.74 10.50 -17.60
C ILE A 85 7.06 10.73 -19.07
N SER A 86 6.15 10.35 -19.96
CA SER A 86 6.27 10.54 -21.41
C SER A 86 5.26 11.56 -21.88
N VAL A 87 5.74 12.50 -22.66
CA VAL A 87 4.93 13.51 -23.32
C VAL A 87 5.12 13.40 -24.83
N GLU A 88 4.03 13.25 -25.56
CA GLU A 88 3.98 13.09 -26.99
C GLU A 88 3.15 14.20 -27.62
N ASN A 89 3.74 14.95 -28.54
CA ASN A 89 3.07 15.96 -29.32
C ASN A 89 2.56 15.33 -30.63
N GLN A 90 1.24 15.04 -30.69
CA GLN A 90 0.62 14.40 -31.88
C GLN A 90 0.05 15.42 -32.88
N LYS A 91 0.69 16.58 -33.02
CA LYS A 91 0.25 17.63 -33.95
C LYS A 91 1.42 18.30 -34.65
N LEU A 92 1.09 18.99 -35.75
CA LEU A 92 2.08 19.74 -36.52
C LEU A 92 2.60 20.98 -35.75
N LEU A 93 1.77 21.57 -34.88
CA LEU A 93 2.14 22.76 -34.13
C LEU A 93 3.22 22.35 -33.08
N LEU A 94 4.40 22.97 -33.21
CA LEU A 94 5.47 22.84 -32.23
C LEU A 94 5.08 23.50 -30.89
N LEU A 95 5.62 22.97 -29.81
CA LEU A 95 5.46 23.54 -28.48
C LEU A 95 6.80 24.12 -28.02
N PRO A 96 6.96 25.44 -28.03
CA PRO A 96 8.20 26.07 -27.57
C PRO A 96 8.53 25.72 -26.13
N TRP A 97 7.50 25.65 -25.31
CA TRP A 97 7.58 25.24 -23.93
C TRP A 97 6.30 24.53 -23.49
N LEU A 98 6.46 23.54 -22.66
CA LEU A 98 5.41 22.83 -21.95
C LEU A 98 5.93 22.51 -20.54
N GLU A 99 5.27 23.02 -19.54
CA GLU A 99 5.51 22.69 -18.15
C GLU A 99 4.55 21.59 -17.72
N VAL A 100 5.08 20.54 -17.15
CA VAL A 100 4.35 19.43 -16.56
C VAL A 100 4.70 19.41 -15.08
N GLU A 101 3.76 19.79 -14.25
CA GLU A 101 3.86 19.71 -12.79
C GLU A 101 3.12 18.46 -12.33
N ASP A 102 3.84 17.49 -11.84
CA ASP A 102 3.31 16.21 -11.37
C ASP A 102 3.44 16.09 -9.85
N GLU A 103 2.36 15.74 -9.19
CA GLU A 103 2.35 15.62 -7.74
C GLU A 103 2.75 14.19 -7.33
N ILE A 104 3.82 14.09 -6.54
CA ILE A 104 4.32 12.82 -6.00
C ILE A 104 4.25 12.83 -4.46
N PRO A 105 4.05 11.67 -3.83
CA PRO A 105 4.05 11.55 -2.36
C PRO A 105 5.42 11.88 -1.77
N ILE A 106 5.46 12.66 -0.69
CA ILE A 106 6.71 13.01 0.01
C ILE A 106 7.39 11.80 0.64
N GLN A 107 6.62 10.74 0.95
CA GLN A 107 7.09 9.49 1.52
C GLN A 107 7.90 8.62 0.52
N LEU A 108 7.87 8.99 -0.76
CA LEU A 108 8.70 8.38 -1.79
C LEU A 108 9.77 9.39 -2.23
N PRO A 109 10.90 9.50 -1.51
CA PRO A 109 11.93 10.48 -1.80
C PRO A 109 12.48 10.28 -3.21
N LEU A 110 12.66 11.40 -3.90
CA LEU A 110 13.24 11.44 -5.23
C LEU A 110 14.75 11.26 -5.11
N LEU A 111 15.29 10.19 -5.68
CA LEU A 111 16.73 9.91 -5.70
C LEU A 111 17.44 10.66 -6.84
N THR A 112 16.71 10.91 -7.94
CA THR A 112 17.22 11.63 -9.11
C THR A 112 16.31 12.79 -9.47
N GLY A 113 16.86 14.00 -9.60
CA GLY A 113 16.11 15.23 -9.91
C GLY A 113 15.83 16.11 -8.70
N ARG A 114 14.91 17.04 -8.86
CA ARG A 114 14.48 17.95 -7.79
C ARG A 114 12.96 18.04 -7.73
N ALA A 115 12.43 17.88 -6.54
CA ALA A 115 11.03 18.14 -6.25
C ALA A 115 10.90 19.50 -5.54
N LEU A 116 9.84 20.22 -5.83
CA LEU A 116 9.51 21.48 -5.21
C LEU A 116 8.44 21.28 -4.14
N PRO A 117 8.46 22.04 -3.03
CA PRO A 117 7.37 21.99 -2.08
C PRO A 117 6.07 22.47 -2.72
N THR A 118 4.97 21.83 -2.36
CA THR A 118 3.61 22.23 -2.77
C THR A 118 2.77 22.60 -1.54
N TYR A 119 1.66 23.28 -1.75
CA TYR A 119 0.73 23.67 -0.68
C TYR A 119 -0.06 22.45 -0.13
N LYS A 120 -0.02 21.31 -0.82
CA LYS A 120 -0.72 20.10 -0.39
C LYS A 120 0.07 19.33 0.65
N VAL A 121 -0.64 18.87 1.66
CA VAL A 121 -0.04 18.05 2.73
C VAL A 121 0.44 16.72 2.15
N ASN A 122 1.63 16.29 2.57
CA ASN A 122 2.25 15.02 2.16
C ASN A 122 2.51 14.86 0.64
N ARG A 123 2.60 15.97 -0.10
CA ARG A 123 2.91 15.98 -1.53
C ARG A 123 4.07 16.92 -1.84
N VAL A 124 4.80 16.60 -2.89
CA VAL A 124 5.80 17.47 -3.52
C VAL A 124 5.55 17.51 -5.01
N ALA A 125 5.93 18.61 -5.65
CA ALA A 125 5.72 18.82 -7.07
C ALA A 125 7.00 18.49 -7.85
N LEU A 126 6.89 17.61 -8.82
CA LEU A 126 7.91 17.31 -9.80
C LEU A 126 7.66 18.16 -11.05
N VAL A 127 8.38 19.27 -11.19
CA VAL A 127 8.20 20.20 -12.30
C VAL A 127 9.15 19.87 -13.44
N ASN A 128 8.60 19.66 -14.62
CA ASN A 128 9.30 19.32 -15.84
C ASN A 128 8.97 20.32 -16.93
N THR A 129 9.98 20.93 -17.53
CA THR A 129 9.83 21.76 -18.73
C THR A 129 10.31 21.00 -19.96
N PHE A 130 9.47 20.94 -20.99
CA PHE A 130 9.74 20.33 -22.28
C PHE A 130 9.63 21.35 -23.39
N SER A 131 10.44 21.18 -24.44
CA SER A 131 10.24 21.80 -25.73
C SER A 131 10.03 20.66 -26.74
N LEU A 132 8.92 20.68 -27.47
CA LEU A 132 8.50 19.57 -28.31
C LEU A 132 8.30 20.03 -29.76
N TRP A 133 8.99 19.38 -30.67
CA TRP A 133 8.74 19.53 -32.10
C TRP A 133 7.45 18.82 -32.51
N SER A 134 7.05 19.05 -33.77
CA SER A 134 5.93 18.33 -34.38
C SER A 134 6.15 16.83 -34.30
N PHE A 135 5.15 16.07 -33.80
CA PHE A 135 5.18 14.60 -33.69
C PHE A 135 6.35 14.05 -32.87
N GLN A 136 6.90 14.81 -31.94
CA GLN A 136 7.98 14.40 -31.07
C GLN A 136 7.43 13.83 -29.76
N MET A 137 8.08 12.76 -29.28
CA MET A 137 7.88 12.17 -27.96
C MET A 137 9.17 12.32 -27.13
N VAL A 138 9.02 12.75 -25.89
CA VAL A 138 10.11 12.84 -24.90
C VAL A 138 9.70 12.13 -23.65
N THR A 139 10.58 11.26 -23.12
CA THR A 139 10.37 10.53 -21.88
C THR A 139 11.43 10.92 -20.86
N ARG A 140 11.02 11.23 -19.66
CA ARG A 140 11.91 11.43 -18.50
C ARG A 140 11.67 10.35 -17.47
N ARG A 141 12.75 9.89 -16.83
CA ARG A 141 12.74 8.84 -15.82
C ARG A 141 13.30 9.37 -14.52
N TYR A 142 12.65 9.00 -13.43
CA TYR A 142 13.01 9.40 -12.07
C TYR A 142 13.05 8.18 -11.18
N GLN A 143 14.07 8.08 -10.36
CA GLN A 143 14.18 7.04 -9.35
C GLN A 143 13.57 7.54 -8.04
N LEU A 144 12.68 6.73 -7.48
CA LEU A 144 12.00 6.97 -6.21
C LEU A 144 12.42 5.88 -5.24
N GLY A 145 12.75 6.26 -4.01
CA GLY A 145 13.01 5.32 -2.93
C GLY A 145 11.71 4.98 -2.19
N CYS A 146 11.45 3.70 -1.94
CA CYS A 146 10.28 3.27 -1.18
C CYS A 146 10.59 3.29 0.33
N SER A 147 10.64 4.46 0.96
CA SER A 147 11.01 4.62 2.38
C SER A 147 9.84 4.51 3.36
N ALA A 148 8.63 4.30 2.87
CA ALA A 148 7.45 4.07 3.69
C ALA A 148 6.53 3.05 3.00
N ARG A 149 5.84 2.23 3.80
CA ARG A 149 4.79 1.36 3.28
C ARG A 149 3.52 2.15 2.98
N GLY A 150 2.69 1.66 2.09
CA GLY A 150 1.40 2.28 1.79
C GLY A 150 0.99 2.16 0.34
N VAL A 151 -0.17 2.71 0.02
CA VAL A 151 -0.64 2.89 -1.36
C VAL A 151 -0.38 4.34 -1.75
N PHE A 152 0.46 4.53 -2.73
CA PHE A 152 0.88 5.84 -3.22
C PHE A 152 0.34 6.09 -4.62
N SER A 153 -0.41 7.17 -4.80
CA SER A 153 -0.93 7.61 -6.10
C SER A 153 -0.06 8.73 -6.66
N PHE A 154 0.22 8.68 -7.95
CA PHE A 154 0.97 9.69 -8.70
C PHE A 154 0.01 10.60 -9.48
N GLY A 155 0.26 11.91 -9.44
CA GLY A 155 -0.64 12.92 -10.00
C GLY A 155 -1.65 13.46 -8.98
N PRO A 156 -2.56 14.35 -9.43
CA PRO A 156 -2.79 14.76 -10.81
C PRO A 156 -1.62 15.55 -11.40
N ALA A 157 -1.41 15.45 -12.71
CA ALA A 157 -0.44 16.27 -13.40
C ALA A 157 -1.12 17.56 -13.94
N ILE A 158 -0.49 18.69 -13.68
CA ILE A 158 -0.91 20.01 -14.21
C ILE A 158 -0.02 20.34 -15.40
N LEU A 159 -0.65 20.67 -16.51
CA LEU A 159 -0.01 21.03 -17.75
C LEU A 159 -0.15 22.51 -17.97
N ARG A 160 0.95 23.20 -18.21
CA ARG A 160 0.95 24.60 -18.61
C ARG A 160 1.72 24.76 -19.90
N SER A 161 1.11 25.38 -20.88
CA SER A 161 1.77 25.74 -22.13
C SER A 161 1.09 26.96 -22.70
N GLY A 162 1.75 27.61 -23.64
CA GLY A 162 1.21 28.82 -24.24
C GLY A 162 1.92 29.24 -25.53
N ASP A 163 1.82 30.49 -25.84
CA ASP A 163 2.43 31.08 -27.01
C ASP A 163 3.96 31.21 -26.88
N PRO A 164 4.70 31.34 -27.98
CA PRO A 164 6.15 31.49 -27.96
C PRO A 164 6.68 32.69 -27.19
N PHE A 165 5.84 33.71 -26.98
CA PHE A 165 6.20 34.95 -26.27
C PHE A 165 5.86 34.90 -24.79
N GLY A 166 5.12 33.89 -24.33
CA GLY A 166 4.71 33.74 -22.92
C GLY A 166 3.59 34.70 -22.48
N TRP A 167 2.87 35.29 -23.42
CA TRP A 167 1.79 36.26 -23.11
C TRP A 167 0.48 35.58 -22.76
N LEU A 168 0.24 34.39 -23.30
CA LEU A 168 -0.94 33.59 -23.03
C LEU A 168 -0.51 32.19 -22.52
N VAL A 169 -1.00 31.86 -21.35
CA VAL A 169 -0.76 30.54 -20.74
C VAL A 169 -2.09 29.83 -20.62
N ARG A 170 -2.12 28.59 -21.04
CA ARG A 170 -3.24 27.66 -20.84
C ARG A 170 -2.83 26.56 -19.88
N GLU A 171 -3.73 26.27 -18.96
CA GLU A 171 -3.59 25.18 -18.01
C GLU A 171 -4.61 24.08 -18.33
N ASP A 172 -4.20 22.82 -18.16
CA ASP A 172 -5.05 21.63 -18.21
C ASP A 172 -4.62 20.67 -17.12
N ARG A 173 -5.53 19.76 -16.70
CA ARG A 173 -5.26 18.80 -15.64
C ARG A 173 -5.50 17.40 -16.13
N VAL A 174 -4.51 16.55 -15.88
CA VAL A 174 -4.58 15.11 -16.14
C VAL A 174 -4.76 14.40 -14.79
N PRO A 175 -5.84 13.62 -14.60
CA PRO A 175 -6.08 12.94 -13.34
C PRO A 175 -5.00 11.88 -13.06
N ALA A 176 -4.80 11.58 -11.77
CA ALA A 176 -3.95 10.49 -11.34
C ALA A 176 -4.46 9.14 -11.91
N ARG A 177 -3.58 8.33 -12.47
CA ARG A 177 -3.92 7.04 -13.07
C ARG A 177 -3.07 5.89 -12.56
N GLU A 178 -1.92 6.18 -11.99
CA GLU A 178 -0.97 5.19 -11.52
C GLU A 178 -0.90 5.17 -10.01
N SER A 179 -0.78 3.97 -9.47
CA SER A 179 -0.58 3.75 -8.04
C SER A 179 0.50 2.71 -7.81
N LEU A 180 1.23 2.87 -6.71
CA LEU A 180 2.27 1.98 -6.24
C LEU A 180 1.87 1.49 -4.84
N LEU A 181 1.84 0.18 -4.65
CA LEU A 181 1.74 -0.44 -3.33
C LEU A 181 3.14 -0.77 -2.82
N VAL A 182 3.51 -0.19 -1.69
CA VAL A 182 4.76 -0.53 -0.99
C VAL A 182 4.43 -1.43 0.19
N TYR A 183 5.00 -2.62 0.19
CA TYR A 183 4.89 -3.59 1.27
C TYR A 183 5.63 -3.13 2.52
N PRO A 184 5.24 -3.60 3.73
CA PRO A 184 5.97 -3.31 4.95
C PRO A 184 7.39 -3.88 4.89
N LEU A 185 8.25 -3.35 5.77
CA LEU A 185 9.57 -3.90 6.00
C LEU A 185 9.42 -5.34 6.54
N VAL A 186 10.15 -6.27 5.94
CA VAL A 186 10.28 -7.65 6.40
C VAL A 186 11.74 -7.90 6.74
N ALA A 187 12.01 -8.33 7.96
CA ALA A 187 13.35 -8.64 8.43
C ALA A 187 13.38 -10.05 9.05
N PRO A 188 14.55 -10.66 9.17
CA PRO A 188 14.70 -11.91 9.93
C PRO A 188 14.15 -11.75 11.34
N ILE A 189 13.48 -12.79 11.87
CA ILE A 189 12.84 -12.72 13.21
C ILE A 189 13.84 -12.50 14.34
N GLU A 190 15.10 -12.87 14.13
CA GLU A 190 16.22 -12.65 15.04
C GLU A 190 16.47 -11.16 15.28
N SER A 191 16.22 -10.32 14.28
CA SER A 191 16.36 -8.86 14.39
C SER A 191 15.37 -8.25 15.39
N PHE A 192 14.33 -9.00 15.75
CA PHE A 192 13.35 -8.64 16.80
C PHE A 192 13.64 -9.36 18.12
N GLY A 193 14.81 -10.01 18.27
CA GLY A 193 15.16 -10.77 19.47
C GLY A 193 14.44 -12.11 19.63
N LEU A 194 13.76 -12.59 18.59
CA LEU A 194 13.11 -13.89 18.59
C LEU A 194 14.09 -15.00 18.19
N PRO A 195 14.02 -16.19 18.81
CA PRO A 195 14.87 -17.30 18.41
C PRO A 195 14.49 -17.82 17.02
N PRO A 196 15.46 -18.20 16.15
CA PRO A 196 15.19 -18.62 14.77
C PRO A 196 14.39 -19.91 14.69
N ARG A 197 14.52 -20.78 15.70
CA ARG A 197 13.78 -22.03 15.79
C ARG A 197 12.77 -21.97 16.92
N HIS A 198 11.51 -22.28 16.59
CA HIS A 198 10.40 -22.36 17.56
C HIS A 198 10.24 -21.08 18.43
N PRO A 199 10.15 -19.87 17.84
CA PRO A 199 10.00 -18.64 18.61
C PRO A 199 8.77 -18.63 19.52
N PHE A 200 7.76 -19.41 19.16
CA PHE A 200 6.50 -19.55 19.88
C PHE A 200 6.36 -20.95 20.54
N GLY A 201 7.46 -21.46 21.10
CA GLY A 201 7.49 -22.74 21.79
C GLY A 201 7.49 -23.96 20.87
N GLU A 202 7.47 -25.16 21.45
CA GLU A 202 7.27 -26.38 20.66
C GLU A 202 5.91 -26.30 19.98
N ARG A 203 5.87 -26.72 18.71
CA ARG A 203 4.66 -26.75 17.89
C ARG A 203 3.53 -27.36 18.70
N ALA A 204 2.44 -26.62 18.93
CA ALA A 204 1.28 -27.14 19.63
C ALA A 204 0.78 -28.38 18.87
N THR A 205 1.18 -29.54 19.35
CA THR A 205 0.73 -30.81 18.77
C THR A 205 -0.72 -30.97 19.18
N PRO A 206 -1.69 -30.93 18.26
CA PRO A 206 -3.06 -31.24 18.67
C PRO A 206 -3.07 -32.62 19.30
N ARG A 207 -3.47 -32.73 20.55
CA ARG A 207 -3.55 -34.00 21.30
C ARG A 207 -4.40 -35.09 20.64
N ARG A 208 -5.16 -34.70 19.60
CA ARG A 208 -5.77 -35.58 18.62
C ARG A 208 -5.26 -35.16 17.23
N LEU A 209 -4.19 -35.83 16.81
CA LEU A 209 -3.76 -35.86 15.41
C LEU A 209 -4.99 -36.25 14.57
N LEU A 210 -5.51 -35.30 13.80
CA LEU A 210 -6.46 -35.62 12.73
C LEU A 210 -5.65 -36.46 11.72
N GLU A 211 -5.82 -37.76 11.79
CA GLU A 211 -5.23 -38.68 10.83
C GLU A 211 -5.89 -38.45 9.47
N ASP A 212 -5.10 -38.24 8.44
CA ASP A 212 -5.60 -38.15 7.08
C ASP A 212 -5.98 -39.56 6.55
N PRO A 213 -7.27 -39.89 6.41
CA PRO A 213 -7.68 -41.23 5.97
C PRO A 213 -7.21 -41.55 4.54
N LEU A 214 -6.72 -40.58 3.78
CA LEU A 214 -6.22 -40.74 2.42
C LEU A 214 -4.72 -41.10 2.40
N ARG A 215 -3.98 -40.79 3.48
CA ARG A 215 -2.54 -41.04 3.57
C ARG A 215 -2.23 -42.11 4.60
N VAL A 216 -1.90 -43.31 4.13
CA VAL A 216 -1.50 -44.45 4.96
C VAL A 216 0.02 -44.44 5.15
N ALA A 217 0.48 -44.06 6.35
CA ALA A 217 1.90 -44.06 6.72
C ALA A 217 2.48 -45.46 6.90
N GLY A 218 1.64 -46.41 7.34
CA GLY A 218 2.08 -47.76 7.63
C GLY A 218 0.96 -48.71 8.07
N VAL A 219 1.36 -49.89 8.50
CA VAL A 219 0.44 -50.94 8.99
C VAL A 219 0.99 -51.51 10.29
N ARG A 220 0.17 -51.59 11.33
CA ARG A 220 0.49 -52.26 12.61
C ARG A 220 -0.45 -53.43 12.89
N GLU A 221 -0.15 -54.21 13.90
CA GLU A 221 -1.07 -55.22 14.39
C GLU A 221 -2.35 -54.59 14.94
N TYR A 222 -3.49 -55.24 14.66
CA TYR A 222 -4.78 -54.82 15.16
C TYR A 222 -4.84 -55.06 16.68
N ALA A 223 -5.15 -54.02 17.43
CA ALA A 223 -5.35 -54.09 18.87
C ALA A 223 -6.85 -54.04 19.21
N LEU A 224 -7.24 -54.73 20.29
CA LEU A 224 -8.61 -54.67 20.80
C LEU A 224 -8.96 -53.18 21.12
N GLY A 225 -9.99 -52.68 20.44
CA GLY A 225 -10.41 -51.27 20.55
C GLY A 225 -10.12 -50.40 19.30
N ASP A 226 -9.37 -50.93 18.33
CA ASP A 226 -9.20 -50.26 17.05
C ASP A 226 -10.50 -50.25 16.24
N ASP A 227 -10.76 -49.13 15.54
CA ASP A 227 -11.92 -49.03 14.65
C ASP A 227 -11.80 -50.04 13.51
N PRO A 228 -12.80 -50.92 13.30
CA PRO A 228 -12.82 -51.93 12.22
C PRO A 228 -12.63 -51.34 10.83
N ARG A 229 -12.98 -50.03 10.62
CA ARG A 229 -12.79 -49.31 9.35
C ARG A 229 -11.32 -49.08 9.01
N ARG A 230 -10.42 -49.21 9.99
CA ARG A 230 -8.95 -49.10 9.85
C ARG A 230 -8.28 -50.39 9.40
N ILE A 231 -8.98 -51.52 9.30
CA ILE A 231 -8.37 -52.78 8.88
C ILE A 231 -7.83 -52.62 7.44
N HIS A 232 -6.54 -52.98 7.30
CA HIS A 232 -5.88 -53.05 6.01
C HIS A 232 -6.00 -54.45 5.40
N TRP A 233 -7.12 -54.74 4.75
CA TRP A 233 -7.46 -56.12 4.27
C TRP A 233 -6.35 -56.74 3.42
N LYS A 234 -5.67 -55.96 2.56
CA LYS A 234 -4.55 -56.46 1.73
C LYS A 234 -3.32 -56.91 2.56
N ALA A 235 -3.01 -56.18 3.63
CA ALA A 235 -1.91 -56.55 4.53
C ALA A 235 -2.30 -57.76 5.44
N THR A 236 -3.55 -57.77 5.94
CA THR A 236 -4.15 -58.86 6.70
C THR A 236 -4.12 -60.17 5.91
N ALA A 237 -4.50 -60.16 4.63
CA ALA A 237 -4.47 -61.35 3.77
C ALA A 237 -3.07 -61.88 3.51
N ARG A 238 -2.04 -61.04 3.57
CA ARG A 238 -0.63 -61.48 3.42
C ARG A 238 0.01 -61.97 4.70
N ALA A 239 -0.36 -61.35 5.82
CA ALA A 239 0.24 -61.66 7.12
C ALA A 239 -0.49 -62.79 7.84
N GLY A 240 -1.72 -63.12 7.48
CA GLY A 240 -2.56 -64.11 8.19
C GLY A 240 -3.15 -63.59 9.51
N GLU A 241 -2.86 -62.36 9.89
CA GLU A 241 -3.30 -61.70 11.11
C GLU A 241 -3.91 -60.33 10.80
N LEU A 242 -4.88 -59.90 11.63
CA LEU A 242 -5.50 -58.59 11.45
C LEU A 242 -4.49 -57.47 11.56
N ARG A 243 -4.44 -56.63 10.53
CA ARG A 243 -3.57 -55.44 10.44
C ARG A 243 -4.40 -54.17 10.34
N SER A 244 -4.05 -53.17 11.17
CA SER A 244 -4.68 -51.83 11.18
C SER A 244 -3.82 -50.86 10.42
N LYS A 245 -4.45 -49.98 9.65
CA LYS A 245 -3.79 -48.84 8.95
C LYS A 245 -3.33 -47.83 9.98
N ILE A 246 -2.09 -47.37 9.85
CA ILE A 246 -1.58 -46.16 10.51
C ILE A 246 -1.69 -45.05 9.48
N TYR A 247 -2.48 -44.05 9.76
CA TYR A 247 -2.59 -42.86 8.87
C TYR A 247 -1.52 -41.83 9.22
N GLU A 248 -1.06 -41.08 8.21
CA GLU A 248 -0.17 -39.97 8.48
C GLU A 248 -0.93 -38.89 9.27
N PRO A 249 -0.31 -38.34 10.33
CA PRO A 249 -0.90 -37.20 11.01
C PRO A 249 -0.95 -36.01 10.05
N SER A 250 -2.13 -35.60 9.63
CA SER A 250 -2.34 -34.37 8.88
C SER A 250 -2.45 -33.20 9.86
N SER A 251 -1.33 -32.85 10.48
CA SER A 251 -1.27 -31.63 11.29
C SER A 251 -0.72 -30.50 10.44
N GLN A 252 -1.59 -29.80 9.76
CA GLN A 252 -1.23 -28.49 9.24
C GLN A 252 -1.13 -27.55 10.45
N TYR A 253 0.09 -27.10 10.75
CA TYR A 253 0.31 -26.10 11.80
C TYR A 253 -0.37 -24.80 11.40
N ARG A 254 -1.13 -24.22 12.32
CA ARG A 254 -1.89 -22.99 12.10
C ARG A 254 -1.36 -21.90 12.99
N LEU A 255 -1.15 -20.71 12.41
CA LEU A 255 -0.74 -19.54 13.14
C LEU A 255 -1.66 -18.38 12.77
N LEU A 256 -2.31 -17.78 13.77
CA LEU A 256 -3.09 -16.57 13.62
C LEU A 256 -2.32 -15.40 14.22
N ILE A 257 -2.05 -14.40 13.44
CA ILE A 257 -1.48 -13.15 13.90
C ILE A 257 -2.64 -12.19 14.19
N LEU A 258 -2.73 -11.77 15.44
CA LEU A 258 -3.59 -10.68 15.89
C LEU A 258 -2.73 -9.43 15.94
N LEU A 259 -3.01 -8.46 15.08
CA LEU A 259 -2.26 -7.21 15.02
C LEU A 259 -3.09 -6.07 15.60
N ASP A 260 -2.61 -5.50 16.70
CA ASP A 260 -3.12 -4.25 17.25
C ASP A 260 -2.31 -3.08 16.68
N ILE A 261 -2.97 -2.25 15.87
CA ILE A 261 -2.31 -1.12 15.20
C ILE A 261 -2.13 0.09 16.11
N ASN A 262 -2.75 0.10 17.27
CA ASN A 262 -2.67 1.22 18.21
C ASN A 262 -1.28 1.28 18.84
N SER A 263 -0.75 2.49 19.02
CA SER A 263 0.53 2.73 19.72
C SER A 263 0.31 3.34 21.12
N TYR A 264 -0.88 3.87 21.39
CA TYR A 264 -1.31 4.38 22.69
C TYR A 264 -2.69 3.82 23.09
N PRO A 265 -2.99 3.75 24.39
CA PRO A 265 -4.24 3.15 24.86
C PRO A 265 -5.49 3.96 24.49
N GLU A 266 -5.35 5.26 24.25
CA GLU A 266 -6.48 6.14 24.04
C GLU A 266 -6.32 7.01 22.77
N PRO A 267 -7.40 7.23 22.00
CA PRO A 267 -7.33 7.94 20.72
C PRO A 267 -6.78 9.37 20.78
N TRP A 268 -7.05 10.09 21.88
CA TRP A 268 -6.57 11.48 22.03
C TRP A 268 -5.08 11.61 22.32
N MET A 269 -4.40 10.51 22.64
CA MET A 269 -2.96 10.48 22.79
C MET A 269 -2.24 10.47 21.44
N GLY A 270 -2.98 10.32 20.34
CA GLY A 270 -2.46 10.24 18.99
C GLY A 270 -1.89 8.87 18.65
N LEU A 271 -1.00 8.85 17.65
CA LEU A 271 -0.29 7.65 17.20
C LEU A 271 1.21 7.93 17.23
N ASP A 272 1.99 6.91 17.58
CA ASP A 272 3.44 6.90 17.38
C ASP A 272 3.74 6.15 16.06
N PRO A 273 4.12 6.87 14.99
CA PRO A 273 4.31 6.23 13.68
C PRO A 273 5.43 5.18 13.69
N GLU A 274 6.51 5.40 14.45
CA GLU A 274 7.65 4.49 14.48
C GLU A 274 7.32 3.18 15.18
N ILE A 275 6.63 3.26 16.32
CA ILE A 275 6.15 2.05 17.04
C ILE A 275 5.09 1.33 16.21
N GLN A 276 4.20 2.06 15.55
CA GLN A 276 3.19 1.46 14.66
C GLN A 276 3.85 0.71 13.49
N GLU A 277 4.82 1.34 12.82
CA GLU A 277 5.54 0.71 11.72
C GLU A 277 6.37 -0.50 12.19
N LEU A 278 7.01 -0.41 13.36
CA LEU A 278 7.71 -1.53 13.98
C LEU A 278 6.76 -2.71 14.25
N THR A 279 5.58 -2.42 14.79
CA THR A 279 4.57 -3.44 15.10
C THR A 279 4.07 -4.14 13.83
N ILE A 280 3.87 -3.39 12.75
CA ILE A 280 3.46 -3.93 11.46
C ILE A 280 4.61 -4.73 10.81
N ALA A 281 5.84 -4.24 10.88
CA ALA A 281 7.03 -4.92 10.38
C ALA A 281 7.27 -6.25 11.12
N ALA A 282 7.10 -6.26 12.44
CA ALA A 282 7.17 -7.48 13.24
C ALA A 282 6.09 -8.50 12.83
N ALA A 283 4.84 -8.06 12.67
CA ALA A 283 3.75 -8.93 12.21
C ALA A 283 4.02 -9.49 10.80
N ALA A 284 4.53 -8.66 9.88
CA ALA A 284 4.93 -9.10 8.55
C ALA A 284 6.06 -10.14 8.60
N SER A 285 7.09 -9.89 9.40
CA SER A 285 8.24 -10.78 9.55
C SER A 285 7.87 -12.12 10.18
N ILE A 286 7.04 -12.12 11.22
CA ILE A 286 6.50 -13.33 11.84
C ILE A 286 5.64 -14.11 10.84
N ALA A 287 4.82 -13.43 10.04
CA ALA A 287 4.00 -14.06 9.01
C ALA A 287 4.85 -14.75 7.95
N MET A 288 5.87 -14.06 7.46
CA MET A 288 6.78 -14.61 6.42
C MET A 288 7.57 -15.80 6.96
N TRP A 289 8.15 -15.68 8.16
CA TRP A 289 8.81 -16.78 8.83
C TRP A 289 7.89 -18.00 8.98
N ALA A 290 6.66 -17.81 9.44
CA ALA A 290 5.73 -18.90 9.66
C ALA A 290 5.31 -19.59 8.35
N LEU A 291 5.13 -18.82 7.25
CA LEU A 291 4.88 -19.40 5.93
C LEU A 291 6.08 -20.21 5.42
N ASP A 292 7.31 -19.75 5.66
CA ASP A 292 8.54 -20.45 5.28
C ASP A 292 8.69 -21.76 6.09
N GLU A 293 8.23 -21.78 7.35
CA GLU A 293 8.17 -22.98 8.19
C GLU A 293 6.96 -23.90 7.89
N GLY A 294 6.15 -23.55 6.88
CA GLY A 294 5.01 -24.37 6.42
C GLY A 294 3.74 -24.25 7.27
N TYR A 295 3.60 -23.19 8.06
CA TYR A 295 2.35 -22.91 8.77
C TYR A 295 1.27 -22.40 7.81
N ALA A 296 0.00 -22.75 8.10
CA ALA A 296 -1.12 -22.01 7.57
C ALA A 296 -1.29 -20.72 8.38
N VAL A 297 -0.95 -19.58 7.77
CA VAL A 297 -0.92 -18.29 8.46
C VAL A 297 -2.17 -17.50 8.14
N GLY A 298 -2.81 -16.95 9.16
CA GLY A 298 -3.89 -15.99 9.06
C GLY A 298 -3.53 -14.67 9.71
N LEU A 299 -4.23 -13.61 9.34
CA LEU A 299 -4.03 -12.27 9.89
C LEU A 299 -5.38 -11.66 10.27
N LEU A 300 -5.43 -11.06 11.45
CA LEU A 300 -6.57 -10.28 11.92
C LEU A 300 -6.05 -8.95 12.49
N VAL A 301 -6.57 -7.83 11.99
CA VAL A 301 -6.11 -6.49 12.37
C VAL A 301 -7.29 -5.62 12.76
N ASN A 302 -7.15 -4.85 13.82
CA ASN A 302 -8.14 -3.87 14.28
C ASN A 302 -8.06 -2.53 13.53
N SER A 303 -7.96 -2.55 12.20
CA SER A 303 -7.79 -1.35 11.38
C SER A 303 -8.61 -1.40 10.10
N LEU A 304 -8.59 -0.28 9.38
CA LEU A 304 -9.12 -0.13 8.03
C LEU A 304 -8.02 -0.32 7.00
N MET A 305 -8.43 -0.74 5.81
CA MET A 305 -7.55 -0.94 4.66
C MET A 305 -7.89 0.06 3.55
N MET A 306 -6.86 0.65 2.92
CA MET A 306 -7.04 1.48 1.73
C MET A 306 -7.28 0.62 0.51
N GLY A 307 -8.26 0.98 -0.34
CA GLY A 307 -8.45 0.42 -1.67
C GLY A 307 -7.28 0.74 -2.60
N LEU A 308 -7.03 -0.10 -3.62
CA LEU A 308 -5.99 0.18 -4.63
C LEU A 308 -6.30 1.42 -5.47
N SER A 309 -7.56 1.85 -5.51
CA SER A 309 -8.02 3.08 -6.18
C SER A 309 -8.14 4.28 -5.24
N GLY A 310 -7.60 4.20 -4.01
CA GLY A 310 -7.73 5.24 -3.00
C GLY A 310 -9.06 5.23 -2.24
N GLU A 311 -9.90 4.23 -2.46
CA GLU A 311 -11.13 4.02 -1.69
C GLU A 311 -10.84 3.23 -0.41
N HIS A 312 -11.52 3.59 0.69
CA HIS A 312 -11.45 2.82 1.93
C HIS A 312 -12.23 1.51 1.76
N VAL A 313 -11.58 0.37 1.91
CA VAL A 313 -12.21 -0.95 1.85
C VAL A 313 -12.12 -1.62 3.21
N SER A 314 -13.27 -1.93 3.79
CA SER A 314 -13.35 -2.89 4.90
C SER A 314 -13.50 -4.30 4.31
N SER A 315 -12.59 -5.21 4.62
CA SER A 315 -12.74 -6.61 4.21
C SER A 315 -13.65 -7.35 5.20
N GLY A 316 -14.89 -7.43 4.89
CA GLY A 316 -15.88 -8.24 5.56
C GLY A 316 -17.17 -8.15 4.76
N ASP A 317 -17.87 -9.26 4.56
CA ASP A 317 -19.07 -9.45 3.75
C ASP A 317 -20.18 -8.39 4.00
N GLU A 318 -19.91 -7.12 3.70
CA GLU A 318 -20.94 -6.09 3.70
C GLU A 318 -21.00 -5.38 2.36
N GLN A 319 -22.17 -5.53 1.77
CA GLN A 319 -22.64 -4.81 0.60
C GLN A 319 -22.34 -3.32 0.76
N ILE A 320 -21.71 -2.74 -0.26
CA ILE A 320 -21.42 -1.32 -0.40
C ILE A 320 -22.73 -0.53 -0.21
N ALA A 321 -22.99 -0.10 1.01
CA ALA A 321 -23.99 0.94 1.27
C ALA A 321 -23.32 2.30 0.95
N LYS A 322 -23.88 3.01 -0.03
CA LYS A 322 -23.56 4.42 -0.28
C LYS A 322 -23.68 5.19 1.04
N PRO A 323 -22.79 6.16 1.32
CA PRO A 323 -22.91 6.99 2.50
C PRO A 323 -24.18 7.83 2.41
N GLN A 324 -25.26 7.32 2.95
CA GLN A 324 -26.39 8.15 3.35
C GLN A 324 -26.00 8.81 4.67
N SER A 325 -26.34 10.08 4.81
CA SER A 325 -26.13 10.90 5.99
C SER A 325 -26.38 10.10 7.28
N VAL A 326 -25.31 9.81 8.03
CA VAL A 326 -25.40 9.07 9.29
C VAL A 326 -25.95 10.04 10.33
N ASP A 327 -27.17 9.80 10.76
CA ASP A 327 -27.74 10.39 11.99
C ASP A 327 -26.94 9.86 13.19
N ILE A 328 -26.23 10.76 13.87
CA ILE A 328 -25.30 10.47 14.97
C ILE A 328 -26.00 9.89 16.21
N THR A 329 -27.32 9.82 16.24
CA THR A 329 -28.12 9.45 17.42
C THR A 329 -28.45 7.96 17.56
N THR A 330 -28.10 7.09 16.58
CA THR A 330 -28.42 5.65 16.64
C THR A 330 -27.19 4.72 16.48
N ALA A 331 -26.00 5.24 16.64
CA ALA A 331 -24.77 4.45 16.48
C ALA A 331 -24.35 3.77 17.79
N THR A 332 -25.13 2.79 18.25
CA THR A 332 -24.69 1.84 19.29
C THR A 332 -24.30 0.48 18.71
N GLN A 333 -24.15 0.37 17.40
CA GLN A 333 -23.40 -0.73 16.79
C GLN A 333 -22.00 -0.20 16.46
N ALA A 334 -21.05 -0.51 17.34
CA ALA A 334 -19.64 -0.32 17.07
C ALA A 334 -19.32 -1.11 15.78
N PHE A 335 -19.15 -0.41 14.66
CA PHE A 335 -18.57 -1.00 13.47
C PHE A 335 -17.17 -1.45 13.86
N VAL A 336 -16.99 -2.74 14.04
CA VAL A 336 -15.69 -3.32 14.31
C VAL A 336 -14.92 -3.27 12.99
N HIS A 337 -14.16 -2.20 12.80
CA HIS A 337 -13.25 -2.08 11.66
C HIS A 337 -12.19 -3.19 11.79
N ARG A 338 -12.27 -4.18 10.94
CA ARG A 338 -11.36 -5.32 10.95
C ARG A 338 -10.88 -5.68 9.56
N VAL A 339 -9.60 -5.98 9.46
CA VAL A 339 -9.00 -6.61 8.28
C VAL A 339 -8.76 -8.06 8.62
N ARG A 340 -9.30 -8.98 7.83
CA ARG A 340 -9.15 -10.42 8.03
C ARG A 340 -8.56 -11.06 6.77
N VAL A 341 -7.45 -11.79 6.95
CA VAL A 341 -6.91 -12.70 5.95
C VAL A 341 -7.07 -14.12 6.50
N PRO A 342 -7.82 -15.01 5.85
CA PRO A 342 -8.02 -16.38 6.31
C PRO A 342 -6.71 -17.13 6.43
N MET A 343 -6.66 -18.14 7.31
CA MET A 343 -5.48 -19.00 7.45
C MET A 343 -5.34 -19.91 6.23
N ALA A 344 -4.23 -19.75 5.52
CA ALA A 344 -3.85 -20.59 4.38
C ALA A 344 -2.33 -20.73 4.29
N SER A 345 -1.87 -21.70 3.51
CA SER A 345 -0.45 -21.97 3.24
C SER A 345 -0.16 -22.09 1.74
N ASP A 346 -1.06 -21.58 0.90
CA ASP A 346 -0.88 -21.56 -0.54
C ASP A 346 0.14 -20.48 -0.96
N SER A 347 0.60 -20.54 -2.21
CA SER A 347 1.59 -19.61 -2.76
C SER A 347 1.11 -18.16 -2.78
N GLY A 348 -0.20 -17.93 -2.82
CA GLY A 348 -0.81 -16.58 -2.83
C GLY A 348 -0.90 -15.95 -1.44
N GLN A 349 -0.78 -16.74 -0.36
CA GLN A 349 -0.99 -16.27 1.01
C GLN A 349 0.02 -15.19 1.42
N ARG A 350 1.28 -15.35 1.01
CA ARG A 350 2.35 -14.36 1.22
C ARG A 350 1.95 -12.99 0.68
N GLU A 351 1.51 -12.95 -0.56
CA GLU A 351 1.10 -11.71 -1.21
C GLU A 351 -0.15 -11.11 -0.56
N GLN A 352 -1.12 -11.95 -0.18
CA GLN A 352 -2.34 -11.48 0.49
C GLN A 352 -2.03 -10.80 1.82
N ILE A 353 -1.19 -11.41 2.66
CA ILE A 353 -0.79 -10.85 3.96
C ILE A 353 0.00 -9.56 3.78
N LEU A 354 1.02 -9.55 2.92
CA LEU A 354 1.84 -8.36 2.67
C LEU A 354 1.01 -7.22 2.06
N SER A 355 0.11 -7.54 1.14
CA SER A 355 -0.81 -6.55 0.55
C SER A 355 -1.76 -5.99 1.60
N ALA A 356 -2.32 -6.82 2.48
CA ALA A 356 -3.18 -6.36 3.56
C ALA A 356 -2.43 -5.42 4.50
N LEU A 357 -1.23 -5.83 4.97
CA LEU A 357 -0.39 -5.03 5.86
C LEU A 357 0.10 -3.72 5.21
N GLY A 358 0.48 -3.77 3.92
CA GLY A 358 0.89 -2.59 3.16
C GLY A 358 -0.22 -1.55 2.99
N ARG A 359 -1.48 -1.99 2.99
CA ARG A 359 -2.66 -1.14 2.78
C ARG A 359 -3.31 -0.63 4.06
N LEU A 360 -2.81 -1.04 5.24
CA LEU A 360 -3.34 -0.56 6.51
C LEU A 360 -3.17 0.96 6.63
N LEU A 361 -4.24 1.62 7.04
CA LEU A 361 -4.21 3.06 7.28
C LEU A 361 -3.52 3.36 8.62
N PRO A 362 -2.77 4.46 8.71
CA PRO A 362 -2.26 4.98 9.99
C PRO A 362 -3.43 5.63 10.76
N TYR A 363 -4.28 4.80 11.33
CA TYR A 363 -5.51 5.19 11.99
C TYR A 363 -5.59 4.51 13.36
N PHE A 364 -6.28 5.11 14.31
CA PHE A 364 -6.55 4.47 15.59
C PHE A 364 -7.61 3.39 15.42
N GLY A 365 -7.26 2.14 15.68
CA GLY A 365 -8.14 0.99 15.52
C GLY A 365 -9.09 0.79 16.70
N SER A 366 -10.09 -0.05 16.51
CA SER A 366 -10.96 -0.52 17.59
C SER A 366 -10.17 -1.27 18.66
N PRO A 367 -10.65 -1.38 19.91
CA PRO A 367 -10.02 -2.25 20.90
C PRO A 367 -9.89 -3.69 20.40
N ILE A 368 -8.71 -4.28 20.58
CA ILE A 368 -8.40 -5.61 20.02
C ILE A 368 -9.17 -6.73 20.72
N ASP A 369 -9.53 -6.55 22.01
CA ASP A 369 -10.34 -7.48 22.79
C ASP A 369 -11.68 -7.80 22.10
N ALA A 370 -12.35 -6.79 21.56
CA ALA A 370 -13.61 -6.98 20.82
C ALA A 370 -13.43 -7.88 19.57
N LEU A 371 -12.28 -7.79 18.90
CA LEU A 371 -11.97 -8.67 17.78
C LEU A 371 -11.69 -10.10 18.23
N ILE A 372 -10.95 -10.26 19.32
CA ILE A 372 -10.62 -11.57 19.88
C ILE A 372 -11.91 -12.29 20.27
N ASP A 373 -12.81 -11.62 20.96
CA ASP A 373 -14.09 -12.17 21.39
C ASP A 373 -15.00 -12.59 20.23
N ALA A 374 -14.97 -11.83 19.14
CA ALA A 374 -15.74 -12.16 17.94
C ALA A 374 -15.23 -13.42 17.23
N GLU A 375 -13.92 -13.69 17.29
CA GLU A 375 -13.29 -14.80 16.57
C GLU A 375 -13.07 -16.06 17.42
N ARG A 376 -13.20 -15.98 18.74
CA ARG A 376 -12.85 -17.08 19.67
C ARG A 376 -13.50 -18.42 19.34
N PHE A 377 -14.75 -18.42 18.87
CA PHE A 377 -15.47 -19.65 18.53
C PHE A 377 -15.21 -20.16 17.11
N THR A 378 -14.55 -19.36 16.27
CA THR A 378 -14.23 -19.74 14.87
C THR A 378 -12.84 -20.34 14.73
N LEU A 379 -12.00 -20.20 15.76
CA LEU A 379 -10.63 -20.69 15.71
C LEU A 379 -10.55 -22.21 15.91
N PRO A 380 -9.86 -22.92 15.00
CA PRO A 380 -9.62 -24.34 15.17
C PRO A 380 -8.75 -24.63 16.41
N ILE A 381 -9.08 -25.70 17.15
CA ILE A 381 -8.28 -26.15 18.29
C ILE A 381 -6.84 -26.44 17.85
N GLY A 382 -5.86 -26.06 18.67
CA GLY A 382 -4.44 -26.23 18.37
C GLY A 382 -3.86 -25.15 17.46
N THR A 383 -4.59 -24.05 17.23
CA THR A 383 -4.06 -22.86 16.56
C THR A 383 -3.09 -22.12 17.48
N THR A 384 -1.91 -21.76 16.98
CA THR A 384 -1.03 -20.81 17.67
C THR A 384 -1.51 -19.39 17.36
N VAL A 385 -1.77 -18.61 18.40
CA VAL A 385 -2.21 -17.22 18.31
C VAL A 385 -1.11 -16.33 18.83
N VAL A 386 -0.66 -15.37 18.00
CA VAL A 386 0.36 -14.40 18.35
C VAL A 386 -0.26 -13.01 18.31
N LEU A 387 -0.41 -12.38 19.48
CA LEU A 387 -0.80 -10.96 19.54
C LEU A 387 0.46 -10.11 19.36
N VAL A 388 0.49 -9.31 18.29
CA VAL A 388 1.51 -8.30 18.05
C VAL A 388 0.91 -6.93 18.36
N SER A 389 1.42 -6.26 19.38
CA SER A 389 0.86 -4.99 19.90
C SER A 389 1.95 -4.13 20.53
N ALA A 390 1.70 -2.82 20.62
CA ALA A 390 2.54 -1.97 21.46
C ALA A 390 2.30 -2.24 22.95
N ALA A 391 3.37 -2.35 23.73
CA ALA A 391 3.30 -2.67 25.15
C ALA A 391 2.43 -1.67 25.95
N ALA A 392 2.41 -0.41 25.52
CA ALA A 392 1.62 0.65 26.14
C ALA A 392 0.10 0.46 26.00
N VAL A 393 -0.34 -0.29 24.98
CA VAL A 393 -1.77 -0.46 24.65
C VAL A 393 -2.40 -1.64 25.38
N LEU A 394 -1.60 -2.56 25.89
CA LEU A 394 -2.08 -3.78 26.52
C LEU A 394 -2.99 -3.48 27.70
N ARG A 395 -4.23 -3.97 27.65
CA ARG A 395 -5.26 -3.83 28.67
C ARG A 395 -5.51 -5.14 29.39
N GLU A 396 -6.05 -5.08 30.59
CA GLU A 396 -6.46 -6.27 31.36
C GLU A 396 -7.52 -7.08 30.62
N THR A 397 -8.52 -6.40 30.02
CA THR A 397 -9.55 -7.02 29.19
C THR A 397 -8.97 -7.80 28.01
N THR A 398 -7.90 -7.31 27.38
CA THR A 398 -7.20 -7.99 26.28
C THR A 398 -6.57 -9.28 26.79
N ILE A 399 -5.94 -9.25 27.98
CA ILE A 399 -5.33 -10.46 28.57
C ILE A 399 -6.40 -11.46 28.95
N GLU A 400 -7.51 -11.03 29.52
CA GLU A 400 -8.65 -11.92 29.85
C GLU A 400 -9.16 -12.64 28.59
N SER A 401 -9.38 -11.91 27.50
CA SER A 401 -9.81 -12.50 26.21
C SER A 401 -8.78 -13.49 25.66
N LEU A 402 -7.48 -13.21 25.83
CA LEU A 402 -6.40 -14.14 25.41
C LEU A 402 -6.33 -15.40 26.29
N VAL A 403 -6.53 -15.26 27.60
CA VAL A 403 -6.63 -16.40 28.53
C VAL A 403 -7.83 -17.26 28.17
N ASP A 404 -8.96 -16.65 27.82
CA ASP A 404 -10.13 -17.38 27.35
C ASP A 404 -9.85 -18.16 26.07
N LEU A 405 -9.14 -17.59 25.09
CA LEU A 405 -8.67 -18.31 23.90
C LEU A 405 -7.80 -19.53 24.27
N ARG A 406 -6.91 -19.38 25.26
CA ARG A 406 -6.07 -20.48 25.73
C ARG A 406 -6.90 -21.61 26.36
N THR A 407 -7.95 -21.27 27.11
CA THR A 407 -8.86 -22.29 27.69
C THR A 407 -9.62 -23.06 26.60
N HIS A 408 -9.87 -22.42 25.44
CA HIS A 408 -10.46 -23.05 24.26
C HIS A 408 -9.45 -23.85 23.41
N GLY A 409 -8.22 -23.99 23.87
CA GLY A 409 -7.20 -24.86 23.25
C GLY A 409 -6.28 -24.20 22.22
N ALA A 410 -6.20 -22.88 22.21
CA ALA A 410 -5.20 -22.13 21.44
C ALA A 410 -3.88 -22.04 22.24
N ALA A 411 -2.73 -22.06 21.56
CA ALA A 411 -1.45 -21.65 22.15
C ALA A 411 -1.29 -20.13 21.94
N VAL A 412 -1.24 -19.37 23.05
CA VAL A 412 -1.25 -17.89 22.96
C VAL A 412 0.11 -17.33 23.36
N HIS A 413 0.63 -16.41 22.54
CA HIS A 413 1.87 -15.68 22.73
C HIS A 413 1.66 -14.20 22.56
N LEU A 414 2.37 -13.37 23.33
CA LEU A 414 2.40 -11.93 23.19
C LEU A 414 3.73 -11.49 22.60
N ALA A 415 3.70 -10.70 21.54
CA ALA A 415 4.86 -10.08 20.91
C ALA A 415 4.69 -8.56 21.03
N LEU A 416 5.42 -7.95 21.98
CA LEU A 416 5.22 -6.59 22.40
C LEU A 416 6.33 -5.66 21.87
N THR A 417 5.92 -4.57 21.21
CA THR A 417 6.81 -3.50 20.73
C THR A 417 6.77 -2.29 21.66
N GLY A 418 7.84 -1.50 21.64
CA GLY A 418 7.99 -0.32 22.49
C GLY A 418 8.62 -0.64 23.85
N ASN A 419 9.25 0.39 24.45
CA ASN A 419 9.98 0.28 25.69
C ASN A 419 9.10 0.60 26.94
N ALA A 420 7.82 0.87 26.74
CA ALA A 420 6.91 1.11 27.83
C ALA A 420 6.74 -0.16 28.69
N GLU A 421 6.77 0.01 30.01
CA GLU A 421 6.35 -1.06 30.89
C GLU A 421 4.85 -1.28 30.70
N SER A 422 4.46 -2.52 30.41
CA SER A 422 3.06 -2.89 30.40
C SER A 422 2.50 -2.69 31.82
N LYS A 423 1.45 -1.91 31.94
CA LYS A 423 0.75 -1.69 33.21
C LYS A 423 0.08 -2.97 33.74
N VAL A 424 -0.07 -3.95 32.88
CA VAL A 424 -0.71 -5.24 33.20
C VAL A 424 0.36 -6.29 33.25
N GLY A 425 0.47 -6.98 34.37
CA GLY A 425 1.38 -8.09 34.59
C GLY A 425 0.94 -9.31 33.80
N ALA A 426 1.33 -9.40 32.52
CA ALA A 426 1.09 -10.61 31.70
C ALA A 426 1.71 -11.86 32.32
N ASP A 427 2.78 -11.70 33.08
CA ASP A 427 3.43 -12.77 33.86
C ASP A 427 2.49 -13.39 34.92
N THR A 428 1.51 -12.64 35.43
CA THR A 428 0.51 -13.12 36.39
C THR A 428 -0.39 -14.21 35.79
N TYR A 429 -0.57 -14.20 34.46
CA TYR A 429 -1.46 -15.11 33.74
C TYR A 429 -0.70 -16.23 33.01
N ASP A 430 0.63 -16.36 33.24
CA ASP A 430 1.49 -17.38 32.61
C ASP A 430 1.37 -17.39 31.08
N LEU A 431 1.32 -16.20 30.46
CA LEU A 431 1.35 -16.03 29.01
C LEU A 431 2.78 -15.70 28.57
N PRO A 432 3.35 -16.46 27.60
CA PRO A 432 4.67 -16.17 27.05
C PRO A 432 4.72 -14.79 26.41
N VAL A 433 5.62 -13.93 26.91
CA VAL A 433 5.81 -12.56 26.43
C VAL A 433 7.16 -12.45 25.74
N HIS A 434 7.14 -11.98 24.50
CA HIS A 434 8.32 -11.68 23.68
C HIS A 434 8.42 -10.17 23.52
N ARG A 435 9.52 -9.57 23.95
CA ARG A 435 9.78 -8.14 23.78
C ARG A 435 10.56 -7.93 22.49
N LEU A 436 9.97 -7.19 21.55
CA LEU A 436 10.52 -6.98 20.21
C LEU A 436 11.36 -5.69 20.07
N GLY A 437 11.56 -5.00 21.20
CA GLY A 437 12.28 -3.72 21.23
C GLY A 437 11.38 -2.52 20.88
N GLY A 438 12.01 -1.36 20.78
CA GLY A 438 11.36 -0.07 20.59
C GLY A 438 11.86 0.67 19.33
N ARG A 439 11.90 2.01 19.41
CA ARG A 439 12.32 2.87 18.29
C ARG A 439 13.75 2.59 17.83
N GLU A 440 14.63 2.20 18.73
CA GLU A 440 16.01 1.83 18.42
C GLU A 440 16.08 0.67 17.44
N VAL A 441 15.26 -0.37 17.65
CA VAL A 441 15.16 -1.51 16.72
C VAL A 441 14.60 -1.08 15.38
N TRP A 442 13.60 -0.20 15.37
CA TRP A 442 13.07 0.36 14.13
C TRP A 442 14.14 1.09 13.31
N HIS A 443 14.91 1.97 13.95
CA HIS A 443 15.98 2.71 13.26
C HIS A 443 17.08 1.78 12.74
N GLU A 444 17.45 0.76 13.50
CA GLU A 444 18.42 -0.25 13.07
C GLU A 444 17.92 -1.03 11.84
N LEU A 445 16.67 -1.49 11.86
CA LEU A 445 16.06 -2.20 10.75
C LEU A 445 15.99 -1.36 9.47
N VAL A 446 15.56 -0.10 9.59
CA VAL A 446 15.51 0.85 8.46
C VAL A 446 16.90 1.11 7.89
N THR A 447 17.90 1.27 8.75
CA THR A 447 19.29 1.52 8.34
C THR A 447 19.88 0.30 7.63
N THR A 448 19.67 -0.90 8.18
CA THR A 448 20.11 -2.16 7.57
C THR A 448 19.46 -2.37 6.22
N ALA A 449 18.14 -2.20 6.13
CA ALA A 449 17.42 -2.31 4.87
C ALA A 449 17.87 -1.29 3.80
N SER A 450 18.35 -0.13 4.21
CA SER A 450 18.92 0.88 3.29
C SER A 450 20.33 0.51 2.83
N ASN A 451 21.17 -0.05 3.70
CA ASN A 451 22.57 -0.37 3.41
C ASN A 451 22.72 -1.63 2.53
N GLU A 452 21.95 -2.68 2.80
CA GLU A 452 21.99 -3.94 2.00
C GLU A 452 21.74 -3.72 0.52
N ARG A 453 21.08 -2.63 0.16
CA ARG A 453 20.72 -2.28 -1.23
C ARG A 453 21.76 -1.44 -1.93
N HIS A 454 22.47 -0.58 -1.22
CA HIS A 454 23.62 0.12 -1.80
C HIS A 454 24.72 -0.88 -2.19
N GLU A 455 24.83 -2.00 -1.47
CA GLU A 455 25.84 -3.04 -1.77
C GLU A 455 25.39 -4.04 -2.87
N ASN A 456 24.08 -4.25 -3.09
CA ASN A 456 23.59 -5.27 -4.04
C ASN A 456 22.29 -4.88 -4.77
N PRO A 457 22.33 -3.94 -5.74
CA PRO A 457 21.12 -3.47 -6.44
C PRO A 457 20.41 -4.55 -7.29
N GLY A 458 20.97 -5.75 -7.43
CA GLY A 458 20.41 -6.85 -8.25
C GLY A 458 19.86 -8.06 -7.48
N ARG A 459 19.98 -8.12 -6.15
CA ARG A 459 19.62 -9.31 -5.36
C ARG A 459 18.21 -9.28 -4.77
N SER A 460 17.60 -8.09 -4.68
CA SER A 460 16.32 -7.88 -3.96
C SER A 460 15.11 -8.57 -4.62
N SER A 461 15.14 -8.78 -5.94
CA SER A 461 14.00 -9.42 -6.63
C SER A 461 14.10 -10.95 -6.75
N LYS A 462 15.27 -11.56 -6.49
CA LYS A 462 15.48 -13.00 -6.71
C LYS A 462 15.33 -13.89 -5.48
N SER A 463 15.42 -13.36 -4.27
CA SER A 463 15.27 -14.17 -3.04
C SER A 463 13.83 -14.24 -2.51
N LEU A 464 12.92 -13.48 -3.08
CA LEU A 464 11.48 -13.48 -2.77
C LEU A 464 10.62 -13.84 -4.00
N HIS A 465 11.24 -14.34 -5.09
CA HIS A 465 10.47 -14.86 -6.22
C HIS A 465 9.69 -16.09 -5.77
N LEU A 466 8.41 -15.93 -5.86
CA LEU A 466 7.36 -16.91 -5.99
C LEU A 466 7.76 -17.93 -7.08
N ASP A 467 8.37 -19.07 -6.68
CA ASP A 467 8.32 -20.32 -7.43
C ASP A 467 7.16 -21.16 -6.92
#